data_a81c7805740bcdcf41601fd7c60f00ec
#
_entry.id   a81c7805740bcdcf41601fd7c60f00ec
#
_cell.length_a   1.000
_cell.length_b   1.000
_cell.length_c   1.000
_cell.angle_alpha   90.00
_cell.angle_beta   90.00
_cell.angle_gamma   90.00
#
_symmetry.space_group_name_H-M   'P 1'
#
loop_
_entity.id
_entity.type
_entity.pdbx_description
1 polymer ?
#
loop_
_entity_poly.entity_id
_entity_poly.type
_entity_poly.pdbx_seq_one_letter_code
_entity_poly.pdbx_strand_id
1 'polypeptide(L)'
;MNAGFDHDWARLRANAIRDKKTSDCVPCLATDPLYIIYTSGTTGVPKGVVREHGGHLVALKWSMKAVFDVNPGETWWSGSDIGWVVGHSYIVYAPLFHGCTSILYEGKPVGTPDAGAFWRLIAEHGVVSLFTAPTAFRAIKKEDPQGKLLAGKDMSKFRILFLAGERADPDTIQWAENILKVPVIDHWWQTESGWPMVSNMMGLGPLPVKYGSPTVPVPGYDVRVVDEQNKEVAPGTMGSIVVKLPLPPGCLPTLWHQDERFKESYLAEFPGYYKTADAGYKDEDGYIFIMGRTDDIINVAGHRLSTGGMEEVLSSHPDVAECAVIGVADSLKGEVPCGFVVLKAGVNRPPEEIEKEIVALVREKIGPVAAFKLAMVVARLPKTRSGKVLRGTMKKIADSQPWTTPATIDDPAILDEIKATLKSRGLAAG
;
A
#
# COMPACT_ATOMS: atom_id res chain seq x y z
N MET A 1 -28.27 2.22 23.37
CA MET A 1 -28.58 0.83 22.96
C MET A 1 -30.07 0.71 22.70
N ASN A 2 -30.43 0.16 21.56
CA ASN A 2 -31.83 -0.08 21.19
C ASN A 2 -32.28 -1.42 21.79
N ALA A 3 -33.25 -1.40 22.71
CA ALA A 3 -33.66 -2.53 23.56
C ALA A 3 -34.23 -3.77 22.81
N GLY A 4 -34.18 -3.83 21.51
CA GLY A 4 -34.58 -5.01 20.73
C GLY A 4 -33.47 -5.61 19.89
N PHE A 5 -32.37 -4.88 19.70
CA PHE A 5 -31.28 -5.26 18.80
C PHE A 5 -29.91 -5.24 19.46
N ASP A 6 -29.69 -4.33 20.42
CA ASP A 6 -28.38 -4.16 21.02
C ASP A 6 -28.23 -5.06 22.25
N HIS A 7 -27.13 -5.78 22.29
CA HIS A 7 -26.80 -6.66 23.42
C HIS A 7 -25.49 -6.21 24.07
N ASP A 8 -25.46 -6.17 25.38
CA ASP A 8 -24.22 -5.98 26.11
C ASP A 8 -23.33 -7.22 26.02
N TRP A 9 -22.16 -7.07 25.44
CA TRP A 9 -21.23 -8.17 25.24
C TRP A 9 -20.77 -8.83 26.54
N ALA A 10 -20.45 -8.04 27.57
CA ALA A 10 -19.95 -8.57 28.82
C ALA A 10 -21.03 -9.43 29.50
N ARG A 11 -22.30 -9.01 29.46
CA ARG A 11 -23.44 -9.76 29.98
C ARG A 11 -23.67 -11.05 29.20
N LEU A 12 -23.67 -11.01 27.87
CA LEU A 12 -23.86 -12.23 27.05
C LEU A 12 -22.76 -13.25 27.31
N ARG A 13 -21.48 -12.78 27.35
CA ARG A 13 -20.35 -13.64 27.66
C ARG A 13 -20.45 -14.26 29.05
N ALA A 14 -20.78 -13.48 30.09
CA ALA A 14 -20.96 -13.98 31.44
C ALA A 14 -22.06 -15.05 31.50
N ASN A 15 -23.18 -14.82 30.81
CA ASN A 15 -24.27 -15.80 30.72
C ASN A 15 -23.82 -17.09 30.04
N ALA A 16 -23.13 -16.99 28.91
CA ALA A 16 -22.64 -18.17 28.18
C ALA A 16 -21.67 -19.02 29.05
N ILE A 17 -20.77 -18.37 29.79
CA ILE A 17 -19.85 -19.03 30.71
C ILE A 17 -20.60 -19.73 31.83
N ARG A 18 -21.52 -19.01 32.50
CA ARG A 18 -22.36 -19.56 33.56
C ARG A 18 -23.16 -20.77 33.10
N ASP A 19 -23.76 -20.67 31.89
CA ASP A 19 -24.62 -21.69 31.33
C ASP A 19 -23.80 -22.78 30.59
N LYS A 20 -22.45 -22.74 30.67
CA LYS A 20 -21.52 -23.69 30.05
C LYS A 20 -21.82 -23.94 28.55
N LYS A 21 -22.23 -22.90 27.85
CA LYS A 21 -22.51 -22.99 26.43
C LYS A 21 -21.23 -23.25 25.63
N THR A 22 -21.28 -24.26 24.79
CA THR A 22 -20.23 -24.63 23.82
C THR A 22 -20.80 -24.58 22.43
N SER A 23 -19.94 -24.45 21.43
CA SER A 23 -20.27 -24.55 20.02
C SER A 23 -19.22 -25.40 19.33
N ASP A 24 -19.66 -26.36 18.57
CA ASP A 24 -18.77 -27.15 17.71
C ASP A 24 -18.39 -26.36 16.45
N CYS A 25 -17.28 -26.75 15.84
CA CYS A 25 -16.90 -26.21 14.54
C CYS A 25 -17.91 -26.61 13.47
N VAL A 26 -18.37 -25.66 12.67
CA VAL A 26 -19.20 -25.93 11.50
C VAL A 26 -18.30 -26.41 10.36
N PRO A 27 -18.50 -27.63 9.81
CA PRO A 27 -17.78 -28.07 8.64
C PRO A 27 -18.07 -27.16 7.43
N CYS A 28 -17.02 -26.71 6.74
CA CYS A 28 -17.12 -25.90 5.53
C CYS A 28 -16.38 -26.57 4.39
N LEU A 29 -16.87 -26.38 3.16
CA LEU A 29 -16.15 -26.78 1.96
C LEU A 29 -14.98 -25.84 1.71
N ALA A 30 -13.95 -26.30 1.03
CA ALA A 30 -12.81 -25.47 0.65
C ALA A 30 -13.19 -24.23 -0.19
N THR A 31 -14.29 -24.35 -0.93
CA THR A 31 -14.85 -23.32 -1.81
C THR A 31 -15.92 -22.45 -1.12
N ASP A 32 -16.31 -22.74 0.11
CA ASP A 32 -17.25 -21.89 0.83
C ASP A 32 -16.62 -20.51 1.11
N PRO A 33 -17.40 -19.42 1.07
CA PRO A 33 -16.90 -18.10 1.44
C PRO A 33 -16.48 -18.04 2.92
N LEU A 34 -15.23 -17.61 3.15
CA LEU A 34 -14.70 -17.37 4.49
C LEU A 34 -15.10 -15.98 4.98
N TYR A 35 -14.89 -14.97 4.14
CA TYR A 35 -15.30 -13.58 4.39
C TYR A 35 -15.47 -12.81 3.09
N ILE A 36 -16.11 -11.64 3.21
CA ILE A 36 -16.25 -10.66 2.15
C ILE A 36 -15.66 -9.35 2.65
N ILE A 37 -14.67 -8.82 1.92
CA ILE A 37 -14.08 -7.52 2.25
C ILE A 37 -14.39 -6.51 1.16
N TYR A 38 -14.94 -5.35 1.54
CA TYR A 38 -15.29 -4.30 0.59
C TYR A 38 -14.12 -3.36 0.36
N THR A 39 -13.82 -3.11 -0.92
CA THR A 39 -12.84 -2.11 -1.36
C THR A 39 -13.53 -0.92 -2.00
N SER A 40 -12.94 0.27 -1.87
CA SER A 40 -13.37 1.43 -2.63
C SER A 40 -13.03 1.21 -4.10
N GLY A 41 -14.03 0.86 -4.92
CA GLY A 41 -13.84 0.78 -6.37
C GLY A 41 -13.50 2.15 -6.97
N THR A 42 -12.70 2.20 -8.03
CA THR A 42 -12.42 3.40 -8.82
C THR A 42 -13.70 4.06 -9.38
N THR A 43 -14.76 3.28 -9.52
CA THR A 43 -16.09 3.73 -9.99
C THR A 43 -16.99 4.29 -8.88
N GLY A 44 -16.50 4.43 -7.65
CA GLY A 44 -17.25 4.96 -6.51
C GLY A 44 -18.17 3.96 -5.79
N VAL A 45 -18.55 2.85 -6.43
CA VAL A 45 -19.33 1.78 -5.78
C VAL A 45 -18.39 0.73 -5.21
N PRO A 46 -18.46 0.41 -3.89
CA PRO A 46 -17.61 -0.60 -3.29
C PRO A 46 -17.74 -1.97 -3.96
N LYS A 47 -16.63 -2.72 -4.00
CA LYS A 47 -16.57 -4.10 -4.51
C LYS A 47 -16.39 -5.06 -3.35
N GLY A 48 -17.27 -6.01 -3.18
CA GLY A 48 -17.17 -7.05 -2.16
C GLY A 48 -16.28 -8.20 -2.64
N VAL A 49 -15.01 -8.19 -2.28
CA VAL A 49 -14.05 -9.25 -2.63
C VAL A 49 -14.37 -10.48 -1.80
N VAL A 50 -14.69 -11.60 -2.46
CA VAL A 50 -14.94 -12.88 -1.80
C VAL A 50 -13.60 -13.58 -1.53
N ARG A 51 -13.49 -14.23 -0.37
CA ARG A 51 -12.38 -15.10 -0.01
C ARG A 51 -12.88 -16.47 0.37
N GLU A 52 -12.29 -17.51 -0.20
CA GLU A 52 -12.65 -18.92 0.07
C GLU A 52 -11.76 -19.49 1.19
N HIS A 53 -12.27 -20.53 1.87
CA HIS A 53 -11.55 -21.18 2.97
C HIS A 53 -10.26 -21.87 2.52
N GLY A 54 -10.35 -22.80 1.59
CA GLY A 54 -9.26 -23.72 1.26
C GLY A 54 -8.10 -23.06 0.54
N GLY A 55 -8.39 -22.28 -0.50
CA GLY A 55 -7.37 -21.54 -1.25
C GLY A 55 -6.62 -20.54 -0.37
N HIS A 56 -7.33 -19.85 0.50
CA HIS A 56 -6.74 -18.88 1.43
C HIS A 56 -5.83 -19.56 2.45
N LEU A 57 -6.29 -20.67 3.06
CA LEU A 57 -5.47 -21.45 3.99
C LEU A 57 -4.15 -21.92 3.38
N VAL A 58 -4.19 -22.47 2.17
CA VAL A 58 -2.99 -22.99 1.47
C VAL A 58 -2.00 -21.86 1.20
N ALA A 59 -2.49 -20.76 0.60
CA ALA A 59 -1.66 -19.61 0.25
C ALA A 59 -1.01 -18.95 1.47
N LEU A 60 -1.80 -18.73 2.53
CA LEU A 60 -1.30 -18.08 3.73
C LEU A 60 -0.30 -18.95 4.48
N LYS A 61 -0.60 -20.23 4.68
CA LYS A 61 0.32 -21.16 5.36
C LYS A 61 1.64 -21.28 4.61
N TRP A 62 1.58 -21.35 3.27
CA TRP A 62 2.77 -21.42 2.42
C TRP A 62 3.59 -20.13 2.51
N SER A 63 2.93 -18.97 2.41
CA SER A 63 3.61 -17.67 2.42
C SER A 63 4.31 -17.36 3.74
N MET A 64 3.78 -17.79 4.89
CA MET A 64 4.44 -17.61 6.18
C MET A 64 5.84 -18.21 6.22
N LYS A 65 6.01 -19.40 5.64
CA LYS A 65 7.34 -20.03 5.56
C LYS A 65 8.16 -19.55 4.38
N ALA A 66 7.58 -19.56 3.19
CA ALA A 66 8.33 -19.33 1.96
C ALA A 66 8.70 -17.86 1.74
N VAL A 67 7.75 -16.94 2.00
CA VAL A 67 7.96 -15.50 1.81
C VAL A 67 8.55 -14.86 3.06
N PHE A 68 7.89 -15.05 4.21
CA PHE A 68 8.21 -14.31 5.43
C PHE A 68 9.25 -14.99 6.34
N ASP A 69 9.66 -16.21 6.02
CA ASP A 69 10.62 -17.03 6.80
C ASP A 69 10.30 -17.14 8.28
N VAL A 70 9.03 -17.34 8.60
CA VAL A 70 8.56 -17.54 9.97
C VAL A 70 8.25 -19.02 10.20
N ASN A 71 8.60 -19.55 11.38
CA ASN A 71 8.37 -20.93 11.74
C ASN A 71 7.26 -21.05 12.81
N PRO A 72 6.59 -22.20 12.91
CA PRO A 72 5.66 -22.47 14.00
C PRO A 72 6.32 -22.23 15.37
N GLY A 73 5.58 -21.63 16.31
CA GLY A 73 6.06 -21.25 17.63
C GLY A 73 6.76 -19.89 17.73
N GLU A 74 7.13 -19.27 16.60
CA GLU A 74 7.71 -17.93 16.60
C GLU A 74 6.67 -16.83 16.74
N THR A 75 7.11 -15.64 17.16
CA THR A 75 6.25 -14.46 17.25
C THR A 75 6.33 -13.63 15.98
N TRP A 76 5.20 -13.52 15.31
CA TRP A 76 4.98 -12.69 14.13
C TRP A 76 4.22 -11.44 14.48
N TRP A 77 4.54 -10.33 13.82
CA TRP A 77 3.75 -9.10 13.96
C TRP A 77 3.43 -8.46 12.61
N SER A 78 2.15 -8.28 12.34
CA SER A 78 1.69 -7.39 11.27
C SER A 78 1.15 -6.10 11.91
N GLY A 79 1.93 -5.02 11.78
CA GLY A 79 1.60 -3.69 12.29
C GLY A 79 0.66 -2.96 11.34
N SER A 80 -0.57 -3.45 11.21
CA SER A 80 -1.61 -2.93 10.34
C SER A 80 -2.97 -2.95 11.03
N ASP A 81 -3.96 -2.29 10.43
CA ASP A 81 -5.35 -2.30 10.91
C ASP A 81 -6.02 -3.64 10.56
N ILE A 82 -6.72 -4.23 11.54
CA ILE A 82 -7.43 -5.50 11.39
C ILE A 82 -8.58 -5.42 10.38
N GLY A 83 -9.12 -4.24 10.10
CA GLY A 83 -10.20 -4.01 9.13
C GLY A 83 -9.77 -4.10 7.67
N TRP A 84 -8.45 -4.14 7.37
CA TRP A 84 -7.92 -4.31 6.03
C TRP A 84 -7.60 -5.77 5.71
N VAL A 85 -7.41 -6.06 4.42
CA VAL A 85 -7.00 -7.41 3.99
C VAL A 85 -5.71 -7.88 4.67
N VAL A 86 -4.78 -6.99 4.93
CA VAL A 86 -3.56 -7.29 5.70
C VAL A 86 -3.91 -7.84 7.08
N GLY A 87 -4.86 -7.21 7.77
CA GLY A 87 -5.33 -7.66 9.07
C GLY A 87 -5.96 -9.04 9.01
N HIS A 88 -6.85 -9.27 8.05
CA HIS A 88 -7.46 -10.58 7.85
C HIS A 88 -6.40 -11.63 7.53
N SER A 89 -5.58 -11.40 6.52
CA SER A 89 -4.58 -12.38 6.09
C SER A 89 -3.47 -12.59 7.14
N TYR A 90 -2.85 -11.51 7.66
CA TYR A 90 -1.57 -11.60 8.36
C TYR A 90 -1.58 -11.16 9.83
N ILE A 91 -2.73 -10.73 10.38
CA ILE A 91 -2.93 -10.63 11.84
C ILE A 91 -3.71 -11.85 12.33
N VAL A 92 -4.80 -12.22 11.62
CA VAL A 92 -5.73 -13.27 12.08
C VAL A 92 -5.37 -14.64 11.51
N TYR A 93 -5.48 -14.84 10.19
CA TYR A 93 -5.50 -16.19 9.62
C TYR A 93 -4.11 -16.81 9.48
N ALA A 94 -3.17 -16.15 8.79
CA ALA A 94 -1.88 -16.73 8.46
C ALA A 94 -1.06 -17.18 9.69
N PRO A 95 -0.86 -16.33 10.72
CA PRO A 95 -0.08 -16.74 11.88
C PRO A 95 -0.72 -17.92 12.61
N LEU A 96 -2.04 -17.93 12.77
CA LEU A 96 -2.74 -19.01 13.45
C LEU A 96 -2.70 -20.31 12.65
N PHE A 97 -2.89 -20.26 11.33
CA PHE A 97 -2.75 -21.44 10.46
C PHE A 97 -1.34 -22.01 10.46
N HIS A 98 -0.35 -21.15 10.61
CA HIS A 98 1.05 -21.55 10.63
C HIS A 98 1.53 -22.02 12.01
N GLY A 99 0.76 -21.75 13.07
CA GLY A 99 1.09 -22.10 14.46
C GLY A 99 2.02 -21.08 15.12
N CYS A 100 1.91 -19.81 14.76
CA CYS A 100 2.69 -18.70 15.32
C CYS A 100 1.89 -17.95 16.40
N THR A 101 2.62 -17.21 17.23
CA THR A 101 2.05 -16.14 18.05
C THR A 101 1.86 -14.91 17.19
N SER A 102 0.63 -14.34 17.17
CA SER A 102 0.32 -13.10 16.48
C SER A 102 0.15 -11.96 17.47
N ILE A 103 0.69 -10.79 17.15
CA ILE A 103 0.48 -9.57 17.95
C ILE A 103 -0.67 -8.78 17.35
N LEU A 104 -1.69 -8.50 18.17
CA LEU A 104 -2.71 -7.51 17.88
C LEU A 104 -2.40 -6.23 18.66
N TYR A 105 -2.02 -5.19 17.94
CA TYR A 105 -1.56 -3.93 18.52
C TYR A 105 -2.61 -2.83 18.35
N GLU A 106 -3.06 -2.30 19.47
CA GLU A 106 -3.96 -1.14 19.54
C GLU A 106 -3.15 0.14 19.76
N GLY A 107 -2.56 0.65 18.68
CA GLY A 107 -1.73 1.85 18.76
C GLY A 107 -1.31 2.36 17.38
N LYS A 108 -0.51 3.42 17.39
CA LYS A 108 0.05 4.05 16.19
C LYS A 108 1.57 3.89 16.18
N PRO A 109 2.24 4.00 15.03
CA PRO A 109 3.71 3.95 14.97
C PRO A 109 4.38 5.10 15.72
N VAL A 110 3.67 6.22 15.89
CA VAL A 110 4.09 7.39 16.68
C VAL A 110 2.96 7.89 17.55
N GLY A 111 3.29 8.51 18.69
CA GLY A 111 2.29 9.10 19.59
C GLY A 111 1.52 8.10 20.48
N THR A 112 1.92 6.81 20.54
CA THR A 112 1.34 5.81 21.46
C THR A 112 2.42 4.92 22.11
N PRO A 113 3.19 5.39 23.10
CA PRO A 113 3.22 6.80 23.54
C PRO A 113 4.19 7.67 22.69
N ASP A 114 5.10 7.06 21.94
CA ASP A 114 6.17 7.71 21.16
C ASP A 114 6.63 6.84 19.97
N ALA A 115 7.60 7.31 19.18
CA ALA A 115 8.16 6.60 18.02
C ALA A 115 8.98 5.33 18.38
N GLY A 116 9.23 5.06 19.65
CA GLY A 116 9.91 3.84 20.12
C GLY A 116 8.96 2.69 20.45
N ALA A 117 7.64 2.86 20.27
CA ALA A 117 6.65 1.84 20.59
C ALA A 117 6.91 0.51 19.84
N PHE A 118 7.24 0.59 18.55
CA PHE A 118 7.53 -0.60 17.75
C PHE A 118 8.75 -1.36 18.27
N TRP A 119 9.80 -0.64 18.65
CA TRP A 119 11.03 -1.26 19.17
C TRP A 119 10.81 -1.97 20.51
N ARG A 120 9.97 -1.39 21.38
CA ARG A 120 9.59 -2.02 22.65
C ARG A 120 8.80 -3.31 22.43
N LEU A 121 7.81 -3.29 21.55
CA LEU A 121 7.01 -4.49 21.24
C LEU A 121 7.87 -5.61 20.64
N ILE A 122 8.75 -5.28 19.70
CA ILE A 122 9.64 -6.26 19.09
C ILE A 122 10.53 -6.91 20.15
N ALA A 123 11.14 -6.10 21.01
CA ALA A 123 12.03 -6.58 22.05
C ALA A 123 11.29 -7.39 23.13
N GLU A 124 10.15 -6.88 23.62
CA GLU A 124 9.38 -7.50 24.71
C GLU A 124 8.79 -8.85 24.32
N HIS A 125 8.29 -8.95 23.09
CA HIS A 125 7.61 -10.16 22.65
C HIS A 125 8.50 -11.06 21.78
N GLY A 126 9.75 -10.69 21.54
CA GLY A 126 10.69 -11.46 20.73
C GLY A 126 10.20 -11.68 19.31
N VAL A 127 9.67 -10.62 18.69
CA VAL A 127 9.18 -10.64 17.30
C VAL A 127 10.33 -11.01 16.36
N VAL A 128 10.11 -12.01 15.51
CA VAL A 128 11.11 -12.42 14.52
C VAL A 128 11.00 -11.71 13.20
N SER A 129 9.78 -11.30 12.83
CA SER A 129 9.51 -10.59 11.58
C SER A 129 8.34 -9.63 11.76
N LEU A 130 8.48 -8.41 11.23
CA LEU A 130 7.45 -7.37 11.21
C LEU A 130 7.03 -7.10 9.77
N PHE A 131 5.73 -7.05 9.54
CA PHE A 131 5.14 -6.53 8.32
C PHE A 131 4.35 -5.25 8.61
N THR A 132 4.64 -4.15 7.92
CA THR A 132 3.91 -2.89 8.07
C THR A 132 3.93 -2.06 6.79
N ALA A 133 3.34 -0.86 6.83
CA ALA A 133 3.36 0.08 5.70
C ALA A 133 4.60 0.98 5.73
N PRO A 134 5.13 1.42 4.57
CA PRO A 134 6.20 2.42 4.49
C PRO A 134 5.91 3.72 5.25
N THR A 135 4.64 4.17 5.25
CA THR A 135 4.20 5.34 6.02
C THR A 135 4.48 5.23 7.51
N ALA A 136 4.40 4.05 8.10
CA ALA A 136 4.74 3.85 9.51
C ALA A 136 6.21 4.16 9.78
N PHE A 137 7.10 3.67 8.92
CA PHE A 137 8.54 3.88 9.01
C PHE A 137 8.94 5.32 8.70
N ARG A 138 8.29 5.98 7.72
CA ARG A 138 8.48 7.42 7.49
C ARG A 138 8.08 8.25 8.72
N ALA A 139 6.97 7.92 9.38
CA ALA A 139 6.55 8.60 10.60
C ALA A 139 7.55 8.41 11.74
N ILE A 140 8.05 7.19 11.95
CA ILE A 140 9.09 6.91 12.96
C ILE A 140 10.38 7.65 12.63
N LYS A 141 10.85 7.60 11.36
CA LYS A 141 12.06 8.31 10.90
C LYS A 141 11.96 9.81 11.12
N LYS A 142 10.79 10.41 10.90
CA LYS A 142 10.55 11.83 11.12
C LYS A 142 10.75 12.23 12.59
N GLU A 143 10.25 11.40 13.51
CA GLU A 143 10.33 11.67 14.95
C GLU A 143 11.68 11.26 15.56
N ASP A 144 12.27 10.18 15.07
CA ASP A 144 13.56 9.65 15.55
C ASP A 144 14.50 9.31 14.37
N PRO A 145 15.00 10.32 13.64
CA PRO A 145 15.78 10.09 12.42
C PRO A 145 17.12 9.36 12.69
N GLN A 146 17.61 9.38 13.91
CA GLN A 146 18.86 8.73 14.33
C GLN A 146 18.63 7.36 14.98
N GLY A 147 17.39 6.92 15.16
CA GLY A 147 17.06 5.64 15.79
C GLY A 147 17.44 5.55 17.27
N LYS A 148 17.48 6.68 17.98
CA LYS A 148 17.88 6.73 19.40
C LYS A 148 16.99 5.90 20.31
N LEU A 149 15.69 5.82 19.99
CA LEU A 149 14.70 5.08 20.77
C LEU A 149 14.85 3.56 20.66
N LEU A 150 15.66 3.09 19.69
CA LEU A 150 16.05 1.69 19.55
C LEU A 150 17.14 1.29 20.55
N ALA A 151 17.92 2.23 21.04
CA ALA A 151 19.04 1.95 21.94
C ALA A 151 18.63 1.17 23.19
N GLY A 152 19.39 0.12 23.52
CA GLY A 152 19.14 -0.75 24.67
C GLY A 152 17.95 -1.72 24.52
N LYS A 153 17.36 -1.83 23.34
CA LYS A 153 16.32 -2.83 23.06
C LYS A 153 16.97 -4.14 22.56
N ASP A 154 16.49 -5.27 23.06
CA ASP A 154 16.93 -6.58 22.58
C ASP A 154 16.25 -6.92 21.25
N MET A 155 16.99 -6.71 20.17
CA MET A 155 16.54 -7.01 18.80
C MET A 155 17.13 -8.34 18.28
N SER A 156 17.74 -9.17 19.12
CA SER A 156 18.49 -10.35 18.71
C SER A 156 17.66 -11.40 17.97
N LYS A 157 16.34 -11.45 18.20
CA LYS A 157 15.42 -12.36 17.50
C LYS A 157 14.85 -11.75 16.22
N PHE A 158 14.92 -10.43 16.06
CA PHE A 158 14.36 -9.75 14.91
C PHE A 158 15.23 -9.94 13.67
N ARG A 159 14.66 -10.51 12.61
CA ARG A 159 15.41 -10.92 11.41
C ARG A 159 15.07 -10.15 10.15
N ILE A 160 13.82 -9.71 10.00
CA ILE A 160 13.34 -9.19 8.73
C ILE A 160 12.23 -8.15 8.96
N LEU A 161 12.27 -7.07 8.18
CA LEU A 161 11.18 -6.11 8.04
C LEU A 161 10.56 -6.25 6.65
N PHE A 162 9.24 -6.42 6.57
CA PHE A 162 8.48 -6.37 5.32
C PHE A 162 7.65 -5.10 5.23
N LEU A 163 7.66 -4.48 4.05
CA LEU A 163 6.90 -3.28 3.73
C LEU A 163 5.94 -3.55 2.56
N ALA A 164 4.71 -3.05 2.63
CA ALA A 164 3.75 -3.09 1.51
C ALA A 164 2.63 -2.05 1.68
N GLY A 165 1.76 -1.98 0.66
CA GLY A 165 0.57 -1.13 0.64
C GLY A 165 0.75 0.17 -0.13
N GLU A 166 1.97 0.62 -0.28
CA GLU A 166 2.41 1.72 -1.14
C GLU A 166 3.87 1.50 -1.53
N ARG A 167 4.36 2.25 -2.49
CA ARG A 167 5.77 2.17 -2.89
C ARG A 167 6.67 2.55 -1.71
N ALA A 168 7.59 1.66 -1.37
CA ALA A 168 8.63 1.94 -0.40
C ALA A 168 9.77 2.71 -1.10
N ASP A 169 9.99 3.96 -0.67
CA ASP A 169 11.05 4.78 -1.23
C ASP A 169 12.44 4.30 -0.74
N PRO A 170 13.48 4.38 -1.61
CA PRO A 170 14.81 3.90 -1.28
C PRO A 170 15.40 4.52 -0.01
N ASP A 171 15.15 5.79 0.25
CA ASP A 171 15.66 6.51 1.41
C ASP A 171 15.07 5.98 2.75
N THR A 172 13.80 5.62 2.74
CA THR A 172 13.16 4.98 3.91
C THR A 172 13.69 3.56 4.13
N ILE A 173 13.85 2.77 3.05
CA ILE A 173 14.40 1.41 3.14
C ILE A 173 15.83 1.44 3.70
N GLN A 174 16.71 2.26 3.11
CA GLN A 174 18.11 2.38 3.55
C GLN A 174 18.22 2.84 5.00
N TRP A 175 17.39 3.81 5.41
CA TRP A 175 17.34 4.25 6.79
C TRP A 175 16.96 3.11 7.74
N ALA A 176 15.91 2.36 7.40
CA ALA A 176 15.46 1.24 8.22
C ALA A 176 16.51 0.13 8.33
N GLU A 177 17.17 -0.24 7.21
CA GLU A 177 18.29 -1.19 7.20
C GLU A 177 19.45 -0.71 8.07
N ASN A 178 19.76 0.58 7.98
CA ASN A 178 20.88 1.18 8.75
C ASN A 178 20.63 1.14 10.25
N ILE A 179 19.41 1.35 10.74
CA ILE A 179 19.13 1.32 12.18
C ILE A 179 18.85 -0.09 12.71
N LEU A 180 18.13 -0.93 11.94
CA LEU A 180 17.70 -2.26 12.37
C LEU A 180 18.77 -3.34 12.15
N LYS A 181 19.68 -3.14 11.18
CA LYS A 181 20.70 -4.11 10.77
C LYS A 181 20.15 -5.46 10.29
N VAL A 182 18.94 -5.43 9.72
CA VAL A 182 18.28 -6.58 9.10
C VAL A 182 17.80 -6.21 7.70
N PRO A 183 17.55 -7.20 6.81
CA PRO A 183 16.94 -6.94 5.50
C PRO A 183 15.59 -6.25 5.62
N VAL A 184 15.36 -5.27 4.74
CA VAL A 184 14.06 -4.60 4.56
C VAL A 184 13.53 -4.96 3.19
N ILE A 185 12.41 -5.66 3.15
CA ILE A 185 11.85 -6.28 1.96
C ILE A 185 10.57 -5.56 1.57
N ASP A 186 10.58 -4.91 0.41
CA ASP A 186 9.34 -4.46 -0.23
C ASP A 186 8.64 -5.66 -0.86
N HIS A 187 7.31 -5.71 -0.78
CA HIS A 187 6.52 -6.73 -1.46
C HIS A 187 5.19 -6.16 -1.93
N TRP A 188 4.70 -6.69 -3.04
CA TRP A 188 3.51 -6.17 -3.70
C TRP A 188 2.40 -7.20 -3.78
N TRP A 189 1.20 -6.77 -3.44
CA TRP A 189 -0.05 -7.51 -3.52
C TRP A 189 -1.27 -6.59 -3.39
N GLN A 190 -2.43 -7.16 -3.52
CA GLN A 190 -3.71 -6.44 -3.50
C GLN A 190 -4.72 -7.12 -2.60
N THR A 191 -5.79 -6.43 -2.25
CA THR A 191 -6.93 -7.02 -1.54
C THR A 191 -7.46 -8.23 -2.31
N GLU A 192 -7.49 -8.14 -3.62
CA GLU A 192 -7.96 -9.16 -4.55
C GLU A 192 -7.11 -10.43 -4.52
N SER A 193 -5.80 -10.32 -4.41
CA SER A 193 -4.90 -11.49 -4.32
C SER A 193 -4.91 -12.12 -2.93
N GLY A 194 -5.02 -11.31 -1.87
CA GLY A 194 -5.07 -11.76 -0.48
C GLY A 194 -3.73 -12.20 0.12
N TRP A 195 -2.68 -12.29 -0.70
CA TRP A 195 -1.32 -12.64 -0.33
C TRP A 195 -0.32 -12.12 -1.36
N PRO A 196 1.01 -12.08 -1.08
CA PRO A 196 2.01 -11.50 -1.98
C PRO A 196 2.00 -12.09 -3.38
N MET A 197 1.99 -11.23 -4.40
CA MET A 197 2.14 -11.57 -5.81
C MET A 197 3.60 -11.46 -6.26
N VAL A 198 4.32 -10.48 -5.73
CA VAL A 198 5.75 -10.26 -5.99
C VAL A 198 6.43 -10.00 -4.65
N SER A 199 7.50 -10.72 -4.36
CA SER A 199 8.27 -10.59 -3.13
C SER A 199 9.64 -11.25 -3.24
N ASN A 200 10.58 -10.83 -2.40
CA ASN A 200 11.76 -11.60 -2.09
C ASN A 200 11.37 -12.73 -1.11
N MET A 201 11.58 -13.96 -1.54
CA MET A 201 11.17 -15.15 -0.78
C MET A 201 12.23 -15.55 0.22
N MET A 202 12.23 -14.93 1.39
CA MET A 202 13.27 -15.06 2.40
C MET A 202 13.45 -16.49 2.92
N GLY A 203 12.38 -17.28 2.95
CA GLY A 203 12.41 -18.68 3.41
C GLY A 203 12.84 -19.71 2.37
N LEU A 204 12.97 -19.32 1.09
CA LEU A 204 13.42 -20.20 0.00
C LEU A 204 14.84 -19.92 -0.48
N GLY A 205 15.41 -18.82 -0.07
CA GLY A 205 16.71 -18.31 -0.50
C GLY A 205 16.55 -16.89 -1.06
N PRO A 206 17.00 -15.89 -0.31
CA PRO A 206 16.82 -14.50 -0.69
C PRO A 206 17.63 -14.13 -1.92
N LEU A 207 17.02 -13.33 -2.79
CA LEU A 207 17.70 -12.68 -3.90
C LEU A 207 18.28 -11.33 -3.42
N PRO A 208 19.27 -10.76 -4.13
CA PRO A 208 19.74 -9.39 -3.85
C PRO A 208 18.58 -8.39 -3.87
N VAL A 209 18.55 -7.50 -2.89
CA VAL A 209 17.53 -6.42 -2.84
C VAL A 209 17.88 -5.34 -3.85
N LYS A 210 16.93 -4.97 -4.70
CA LYS A 210 16.98 -3.77 -5.54
C LYS A 210 15.96 -2.78 -5.00
N TYR A 211 16.40 -1.63 -4.53
CA TYR A 211 15.51 -0.63 -3.94
C TYR A 211 14.44 -0.15 -4.92
N GLY A 212 13.20 -0.07 -4.46
CA GLY A 212 12.04 0.27 -5.27
C GLY A 212 11.43 -0.91 -6.04
N SER A 213 11.97 -2.13 -5.86
CA SER A 213 11.43 -3.36 -6.45
C SER A 213 10.99 -4.33 -5.36
N PRO A 214 9.78 -4.89 -5.43
CA PRO A 214 9.35 -6.03 -4.62
C PRO A 214 10.00 -7.36 -5.02
N THR A 215 10.97 -7.36 -5.93
CA THR A 215 11.80 -8.45 -6.41
C THR A 215 11.14 -9.22 -7.57
N VAL A 216 10.72 -10.46 -7.38
CA VAL A 216 10.23 -11.34 -8.47
C VAL A 216 8.86 -11.92 -8.15
N PRO A 217 8.11 -12.41 -9.16
CA PRO A 217 6.85 -13.09 -8.94
C PRO A 217 7.00 -14.28 -7.97
N VAL A 218 6.07 -14.36 -7.04
CA VAL A 218 5.97 -15.48 -6.10
C VAL A 218 5.42 -16.71 -6.85
N PRO A 219 5.92 -17.93 -6.58
CA PRO A 219 5.41 -19.15 -7.20
C PRO A 219 3.89 -19.26 -7.18
N GLY A 220 3.31 -19.52 -8.34
CA GLY A 220 1.88 -19.50 -8.59
C GLY A 220 1.40 -18.29 -9.39
N TYR A 221 2.15 -17.18 -9.38
CA TYR A 221 1.83 -16.01 -10.19
C TYR A 221 2.73 -15.89 -11.42
N ASP A 222 2.14 -15.81 -12.60
CA ASP A 222 2.81 -15.45 -13.85
C ASP A 222 2.55 -13.96 -14.13
N VAL A 223 3.36 -13.09 -13.51
CA VAL A 223 3.25 -11.64 -13.64
C VAL A 223 3.93 -11.17 -14.92
N ARG A 224 3.20 -10.42 -15.73
CA ARG A 224 3.65 -9.87 -17.00
C ARG A 224 3.47 -8.36 -17.03
N VAL A 225 4.26 -7.71 -17.89
CA VAL A 225 4.11 -6.29 -18.22
C VAL A 225 3.75 -6.19 -19.70
N VAL A 226 2.59 -5.61 -19.99
CA VAL A 226 2.04 -5.60 -21.35
C VAL A 226 1.69 -4.18 -21.80
N ASP A 227 1.69 -4.00 -23.12
CA ASP A 227 1.23 -2.78 -23.79
C ASP A 227 -0.31 -2.76 -23.96
N GLU A 228 -0.82 -1.74 -24.63
CA GLU A 228 -2.25 -1.58 -24.93
C GLU A 228 -2.78 -2.62 -25.94
N GLN A 229 -1.90 -3.28 -26.68
CA GLN A 229 -2.22 -4.37 -27.60
C GLN A 229 -2.10 -5.75 -26.94
N ASN A 230 -1.96 -5.81 -25.61
CA ASN A 230 -1.82 -7.03 -24.83
C ASN A 230 -0.54 -7.85 -25.17
N LYS A 231 0.51 -7.18 -25.64
CA LYS A 231 1.81 -7.79 -25.91
C LYS A 231 2.79 -7.49 -24.79
N GLU A 232 3.58 -8.48 -24.40
CA GLU A 232 4.65 -8.29 -23.42
C GLU A 232 5.68 -7.29 -23.95
N VAL A 233 6.03 -6.31 -23.12
CA VAL A 233 6.99 -5.26 -23.46
C VAL A 233 8.42 -5.69 -23.16
N ALA A 234 9.39 -5.06 -23.80
CA ALA A 234 10.81 -5.30 -23.52
C ALA A 234 11.19 -4.88 -22.09
N PRO A 235 12.23 -5.50 -21.51
CA PRO A 235 12.76 -5.09 -20.21
C PRO A 235 13.02 -3.58 -20.12
N GLY A 236 12.74 -2.96 -18.98
CA GLY A 236 12.87 -1.52 -18.76
C GLY A 236 11.73 -0.68 -19.35
N THR A 237 10.82 -1.27 -20.12
CA THR A 237 9.71 -0.55 -20.73
C THR A 237 8.48 -0.56 -19.81
N MET A 238 7.88 0.62 -19.60
CA MET A 238 6.65 0.79 -18.84
C MET A 238 5.45 0.17 -19.54
N GLY A 239 4.65 -0.58 -18.79
CA GLY A 239 3.38 -1.15 -19.27
C GLY A 239 2.39 -1.38 -18.14
N SER A 240 1.27 -1.99 -18.47
CA SER A 240 0.29 -2.47 -17.51
C SER A 240 0.77 -3.79 -16.88
N ILE A 241 0.76 -3.87 -15.57
CA ILE A 241 1.09 -5.11 -14.86
C ILE A 241 -0.15 -5.99 -14.84
N VAL A 242 -0.02 -7.21 -15.33
CA VAL A 242 -1.09 -8.20 -15.41
C VAL A 242 -0.63 -9.54 -14.88
N VAL A 243 -1.56 -10.40 -14.47
CA VAL A 243 -1.25 -11.77 -14.05
C VAL A 243 -1.92 -12.74 -15.01
N LYS A 244 -1.13 -13.62 -15.62
CA LYS A 244 -1.66 -14.64 -16.53
C LYS A 244 -2.57 -15.61 -15.79
N LEU A 245 -3.72 -15.91 -16.38
CA LEU A 245 -4.68 -16.87 -15.82
C LEU A 245 -4.23 -18.33 -16.04
N PRO A 246 -4.60 -19.26 -15.13
CA PRO A 246 -5.43 -19.03 -13.95
C PRO A 246 -4.69 -18.37 -12.79
N LEU A 247 -5.40 -17.65 -11.93
CA LEU A 247 -4.85 -17.15 -10.66
C LEU A 247 -4.59 -18.32 -9.71
N PRO A 248 -3.55 -18.22 -8.85
CA PRO A 248 -3.29 -19.25 -7.85
C PRO A 248 -4.33 -19.26 -6.73
N PRO A 249 -4.36 -20.33 -5.90
CA PRO A 249 -5.19 -20.37 -4.70
C PRO A 249 -5.01 -19.14 -3.81
N GLY A 250 -6.06 -18.74 -3.10
CA GLY A 250 -6.05 -17.59 -2.20
C GLY A 250 -6.45 -16.27 -2.86
N CYS A 251 -6.44 -16.17 -4.18
CA CYS A 251 -7.02 -15.03 -4.90
C CYS A 251 -8.54 -15.03 -4.83
N LEU A 252 -9.15 -13.87 -5.16
CA LEU A 252 -10.62 -13.79 -5.24
C LEU A 252 -11.16 -14.71 -6.34
N PRO A 253 -12.20 -15.52 -6.08
CA PRO A 253 -12.90 -16.26 -7.12
C PRO A 253 -13.91 -15.36 -7.87
N THR A 254 -14.48 -14.38 -7.18
CA THR A 254 -15.49 -13.45 -7.71
C THR A 254 -15.69 -12.24 -6.77
N LEU A 255 -16.61 -11.35 -7.18
CA LEU A 255 -17.19 -10.31 -6.32
C LEU A 255 -18.56 -10.77 -5.80
N TRP A 256 -18.85 -10.47 -4.54
CA TRP A 256 -20.09 -10.85 -3.85
C TRP A 256 -21.34 -10.37 -4.59
N HIS A 257 -22.13 -11.31 -5.07
CA HIS A 257 -23.34 -11.09 -5.90
C HIS A 257 -23.11 -10.21 -7.15
N GLN A 258 -21.87 -10.17 -7.71
CA GLN A 258 -21.53 -9.31 -8.84
C GLN A 258 -20.55 -9.99 -9.82
N ASP A 259 -20.85 -11.21 -10.28
CA ASP A 259 -19.97 -11.98 -11.16
C ASP A 259 -19.68 -11.27 -12.49
N GLU A 260 -20.68 -10.62 -13.09
CA GLU A 260 -20.47 -9.89 -14.35
C GLU A 260 -19.53 -8.69 -14.11
N ARG A 261 -19.71 -7.95 -13.01
CA ARG A 261 -18.80 -6.85 -12.64
C ARG A 261 -17.37 -7.35 -12.35
N PHE A 262 -17.23 -8.56 -11.82
CA PHE A 262 -15.93 -9.20 -11.66
C PHE A 262 -15.24 -9.37 -13.01
N LYS A 263 -15.94 -9.99 -13.99
CA LYS A 263 -15.42 -10.20 -15.34
C LYS A 263 -15.06 -8.88 -16.03
N GLU A 264 -15.94 -7.89 -15.99
CA GLU A 264 -15.73 -6.58 -16.58
C GLU A 264 -14.54 -5.84 -15.95
N SER A 265 -14.42 -5.87 -14.60
CA SER A 265 -13.40 -5.11 -13.88
C SER A 265 -12.01 -5.70 -14.00
N TYR A 266 -11.89 -7.03 -14.10
CA TYR A 266 -10.60 -7.70 -13.92
C TYR A 266 -10.17 -8.58 -15.10
N LEU A 267 -11.08 -9.02 -15.98
CA LEU A 267 -10.79 -10.01 -17.02
C LEU A 267 -11.03 -9.52 -18.46
N ALA A 268 -11.83 -8.46 -18.64
CA ALA A 268 -12.25 -8.02 -19.98
C ALA A 268 -11.18 -7.24 -20.75
N GLU A 269 -10.40 -6.37 -20.07
CA GLU A 269 -9.46 -5.45 -20.73
C GLU A 269 -8.24 -6.16 -21.32
N PHE A 270 -7.74 -7.21 -20.65
CA PHE A 270 -6.59 -7.98 -21.09
C PHE A 270 -6.98 -9.47 -21.22
N PRO A 271 -7.43 -9.93 -22.39
CA PRO A 271 -7.85 -11.33 -22.58
C PRO A 271 -6.76 -12.33 -22.16
N GLY A 272 -7.11 -13.28 -21.30
CA GLY A 272 -6.18 -14.27 -20.74
C GLY A 272 -5.39 -13.83 -19.53
N TYR A 273 -5.62 -12.61 -19.05
CA TYR A 273 -4.94 -12.06 -17.87
C TYR A 273 -5.94 -11.48 -16.86
N TYR A 274 -5.50 -11.46 -15.61
CA TYR A 274 -6.11 -10.67 -14.55
C TYR A 274 -5.49 -9.26 -14.57
N LYS A 275 -6.36 -8.24 -14.64
CA LYS A 275 -5.98 -6.83 -14.60
C LYS A 275 -5.69 -6.40 -13.16
N THR A 276 -4.46 -6.03 -12.85
CA THR A 276 -4.11 -5.50 -11.52
C THR A 276 -4.45 -4.03 -11.35
N ALA A 277 -4.58 -3.30 -12.46
CA ALA A 277 -4.69 -1.85 -12.53
C ALA A 277 -3.47 -1.13 -11.91
N ASP A 278 -2.32 -1.79 -11.88
CA ASP A 278 -1.02 -1.21 -11.58
C ASP A 278 -0.16 -1.14 -12.85
N ALA A 279 0.72 -0.17 -12.91
CA ALA A 279 1.68 0.01 -13.99
C ALA A 279 3.11 -0.07 -13.46
N GLY A 280 4.01 -0.55 -14.30
CA GLY A 280 5.39 -0.73 -13.94
C GLY A 280 6.22 -1.29 -15.08
N TYR A 281 7.39 -1.80 -14.77
CA TYR A 281 8.27 -2.47 -15.72
C TYR A 281 8.96 -3.67 -15.08
N LYS A 282 9.51 -4.52 -15.91
CA LYS A 282 10.39 -5.63 -15.51
C LYS A 282 11.79 -5.30 -16.01
N ASP A 283 12.82 -5.44 -15.19
CA ASP A 283 14.20 -5.26 -15.62
C ASP A 283 14.78 -6.52 -16.31
N GLU A 284 16.03 -6.44 -16.75
CA GLU A 284 16.73 -7.54 -17.44
C GLU A 284 16.95 -8.76 -16.56
N ASP A 285 17.03 -8.58 -15.23
CA ASP A 285 17.16 -9.67 -14.26
C ASP A 285 15.80 -10.26 -13.84
N GLY A 286 14.69 -9.76 -14.38
CA GLY A 286 13.34 -10.22 -14.10
C GLY A 286 12.68 -9.59 -12.88
N TYR A 287 13.30 -8.58 -12.27
CA TYR A 287 12.73 -7.84 -11.15
C TYR A 287 11.59 -6.95 -11.62
N ILE A 288 10.50 -6.95 -10.87
CA ILE A 288 9.32 -6.12 -11.14
C ILE A 288 9.44 -4.81 -10.37
N PHE A 289 9.15 -3.70 -11.03
CA PHE A 289 9.09 -2.37 -10.42
C PHE A 289 7.67 -1.84 -10.54
N ILE A 290 6.98 -1.65 -9.41
CA ILE A 290 5.63 -1.10 -9.37
C ILE A 290 5.74 0.41 -9.31
N MET A 291 5.29 1.09 -10.36
CA MET A 291 5.47 2.53 -10.50
C MET A 291 4.23 3.35 -10.11
N GLY A 292 3.10 2.70 -9.92
CA GLY A 292 1.85 3.31 -9.48
C GLY A 292 0.63 2.64 -10.09
N ARG A 293 -0.54 3.21 -9.80
CA ARG A 293 -1.80 2.78 -10.43
C ARG A 293 -1.82 3.22 -11.88
N THR A 294 -2.47 2.45 -12.74
CA THR A 294 -2.67 2.89 -14.15
C THR A 294 -3.43 4.21 -14.25
N ASP A 295 -4.35 4.47 -13.30
CA ASP A 295 -5.11 5.72 -13.18
C ASP A 295 -4.23 6.92 -12.74
N ASP A 296 -3.10 6.64 -12.09
CA ASP A 296 -2.13 7.64 -11.59
C ASP A 296 -0.96 7.86 -12.58
N ILE A 297 -0.92 7.14 -13.70
CA ILE A 297 0.04 7.40 -14.78
C ILE A 297 -0.41 8.63 -15.57
N ILE A 298 0.51 9.58 -15.70
CA ILE A 298 0.27 10.84 -16.42
C ILE A 298 0.70 10.68 -17.87
N ASN A 299 -0.20 10.93 -18.80
CA ASN A 299 0.10 10.86 -20.22
C ASN A 299 0.43 12.25 -20.76
N VAL A 300 1.72 12.59 -20.80
CA VAL A 300 2.23 13.88 -21.29
C VAL A 300 2.61 13.77 -22.75
N ALA A 301 1.80 14.26 -23.66
CA ALA A 301 2.07 14.24 -25.11
C ALA A 301 2.47 12.84 -25.62
N GLY A 302 1.81 11.79 -25.15
CA GLY A 302 2.10 10.40 -25.52
C GLY A 302 3.17 9.71 -24.66
N HIS A 303 3.84 10.40 -23.75
CA HIS A 303 4.77 9.81 -22.79
C HIS A 303 4.06 9.43 -21.50
N ARG A 304 4.15 8.15 -21.13
CA ARG A 304 3.56 7.61 -19.88
C ARG A 304 4.55 7.83 -18.73
N LEU A 305 4.22 8.74 -17.84
CA LEU A 305 5.07 9.14 -16.72
C LEU A 305 4.46 8.71 -15.39
N SER A 306 5.28 8.11 -14.54
CA SER A 306 4.87 7.66 -13.21
C SER A 306 4.79 8.82 -12.23
N THR A 307 3.65 8.96 -11.54
CA THR A 307 3.53 9.85 -10.39
C THR A 307 4.54 9.46 -9.30
N GLY A 308 4.68 8.16 -9.02
CA GLY A 308 5.61 7.63 -8.03
C GLY A 308 7.08 7.96 -8.34
N GLY A 309 7.49 7.91 -9.61
CA GLY A 309 8.85 8.32 -10.02
C GLY A 309 9.11 9.81 -9.79
N MET A 310 8.11 10.66 -10.05
CA MET A 310 8.23 12.09 -9.73
C MET A 310 8.22 12.34 -8.22
N GLU A 311 7.36 11.66 -7.48
CA GLU A 311 7.29 11.77 -6.02
C GLU A 311 8.60 11.36 -5.34
N GLU A 312 9.32 10.38 -5.88
CA GLU A 312 10.65 10.01 -5.41
C GLU A 312 11.63 11.18 -5.57
N VAL A 313 11.59 11.86 -6.71
CA VAL A 313 12.41 13.07 -6.94
C VAL A 313 12.01 14.20 -5.99
N LEU A 314 10.71 14.46 -5.81
CA LEU A 314 10.24 15.47 -4.88
C LEU A 314 10.67 15.17 -3.42
N SER A 315 10.57 13.92 -3.00
CA SER A 315 10.94 13.50 -1.65
C SER A 315 12.44 13.57 -1.37
N SER A 316 13.28 13.56 -2.40
CA SER A 316 14.73 13.74 -2.25
C SER A 316 15.15 15.18 -1.91
N HIS A 317 14.23 16.15 -2.05
CA HIS A 317 14.51 17.53 -1.65
C HIS A 317 14.63 17.66 -0.12
N PRO A 318 15.68 18.33 0.41
CA PRO A 318 15.99 18.34 1.85
C PRO A 318 14.87 18.90 2.73
N ASP A 319 14.05 19.83 2.21
CA ASP A 319 13.00 20.51 2.97
C ASP A 319 11.64 19.78 2.89
N VAL A 320 11.48 18.75 2.02
CA VAL A 320 10.22 18.04 1.83
C VAL A 320 10.05 16.91 2.83
N ALA A 321 8.93 16.91 3.55
CA ALA A 321 8.52 15.83 4.45
C ALA A 321 7.61 14.81 3.76
N GLU A 322 6.67 15.31 2.95
CA GLU A 322 5.70 14.49 2.21
C GLU A 322 5.41 15.14 0.87
N CYS A 323 5.05 14.33 -0.11
CA CYS A 323 4.67 14.85 -1.42
C CYS A 323 3.60 13.98 -2.10
N ALA A 324 2.96 14.56 -3.10
CA ALA A 324 2.08 13.87 -4.01
C ALA A 324 2.15 14.55 -5.40
N VAL A 325 2.01 13.74 -6.45
CA VAL A 325 1.91 14.23 -7.84
C VAL A 325 0.60 13.74 -8.43
N ILE A 326 -0.08 14.62 -9.16
CA ILE A 326 -1.27 14.28 -9.95
C ILE A 326 -1.10 14.74 -11.39
N GLY A 327 -1.76 14.07 -12.33
CA GLY A 327 -1.97 14.60 -13.68
C GLY A 327 -3.12 15.59 -13.69
N VAL A 328 -2.91 16.74 -14.29
CA VAL A 328 -3.93 17.78 -14.51
C VAL A 328 -4.16 17.93 -16.00
N ALA A 329 -5.40 18.08 -16.42
CA ALA A 329 -5.76 18.24 -17.83
C ALA A 329 -5.05 19.44 -18.48
N ASP A 330 -4.47 19.22 -19.64
CA ASP A 330 -3.80 20.23 -20.48
C ASP A 330 -4.30 20.13 -21.92
N SER A 331 -4.72 21.24 -22.48
CA SER A 331 -5.33 21.28 -23.82
C SER A 331 -4.39 20.89 -24.96
N LEU A 332 -3.08 20.99 -24.76
CA LEU A 332 -2.07 20.69 -25.78
C LEU A 332 -1.41 19.33 -25.57
N LYS A 333 -1.19 18.93 -24.33
CA LYS A 333 -0.40 17.74 -23.97
C LYS A 333 -1.23 16.58 -23.45
N GLY A 334 -2.54 16.74 -23.35
CA GLY A 334 -3.47 15.83 -22.71
C GLY A 334 -3.44 15.98 -21.19
N GLU A 335 -2.31 15.68 -20.57
CA GLU A 335 -2.10 15.92 -19.13
C GLU A 335 -0.71 16.52 -18.88
N VAL A 336 -0.59 17.24 -17.76
CA VAL A 336 0.70 17.69 -17.22
C VAL A 336 0.77 17.40 -15.72
N PRO A 337 1.92 17.04 -15.18
CA PRO A 337 2.06 16.77 -13.76
C PRO A 337 2.03 18.06 -12.93
N CYS A 338 1.38 17.95 -11.78
CA CYS A 338 1.28 18.97 -10.75
C CYS A 338 1.70 18.36 -9.41
N GLY A 339 2.70 18.95 -8.76
CA GLY A 339 3.25 18.49 -7.50
C GLY A 339 2.67 19.23 -6.29
N PHE A 340 2.49 18.49 -5.20
CA PHE A 340 2.15 19.02 -3.88
C PHE A 340 3.20 18.57 -2.89
N VAL A 341 3.69 19.48 -2.05
CA VAL A 341 4.71 19.17 -1.05
C VAL A 341 4.34 19.72 0.32
N VAL A 342 4.57 18.90 1.33
CA VAL A 342 4.48 19.31 2.74
C VAL A 342 5.91 19.46 3.25
N LEU A 343 6.21 20.60 3.86
CA LEU A 343 7.55 20.89 4.35
C LEU A 343 7.83 20.22 5.70
N LYS A 344 9.10 19.96 5.97
CA LYS A 344 9.57 19.52 7.29
C LYS A 344 9.32 20.60 8.34
N ALA A 345 9.12 20.18 9.58
CA ALA A 345 9.01 21.11 10.70
C ALA A 345 10.28 21.97 10.84
N GLY A 346 10.08 23.27 11.06
CA GLY A 346 11.20 24.22 11.23
C GLY A 346 11.78 24.79 9.93
N VAL A 347 11.27 24.42 8.76
CA VAL A 347 11.63 25.09 7.50
C VAL A 347 10.97 26.47 7.46
N ASN A 348 11.80 27.52 7.37
CA ASN A 348 11.36 28.94 7.37
C ASN A 348 11.72 29.64 6.05
N ARG A 349 11.87 28.87 4.96
CA ARG A 349 12.15 29.43 3.62
C ARG A 349 10.86 29.80 2.92
N PRO A 350 10.90 30.82 2.01
CA PRO A 350 9.73 31.15 1.19
C PRO A 350 9.25 29.95 0.37
N PRO A 351 7.95 29.62 0.40
CA PRO A 351 7.41 28.50 -0.38
C PRO A 351 7.76 28.54 -1.87
N GLU A 352 7.75 29.74 -2.45
CA GLU A 352 8.01 29.95 -3.88
C GLU A 352 9.45 29.61 -4.29
N GLU A 353 10.41 29.68 -3.38
CA GLU A 353 11.80 29.27 -3.64
C GLU A 353 11.87 27.75 -3.71
N ILE A 354 11.27 27.07 -2.75
CA ILE A 354 11.22 25.60 -2.69
C ILE A 354 10.46 25.02 -3.89
N GLU A 355 9.33 25.63 -4.26
CA GLU A 355 8.55 25.24 -5.45
C GLU A 355 9.40 25.31 -6.72
N LYS A 356 10.21 26.37 -6.91
CA LYS A 356 11.13 26.51 -8.04
C LYS A 356 12.25 25.47 -8.03
N GLU A 357 12.84 25.21 -6.87
CA GLU A 357 13.87 24.20 -6.70
C GLU A 357 13.36 22.81 -7.06
N ILE A 358 12.13 22.45 -6.62
CA ILE A 358 11.46 21.19 -6.95
C ILE A 358 11.22 21.06 -8.45
N VAL A 359 10.71 22.11 -9.11
CA VAL A 359 10.52 22.11 -10.57
C VAL A 359 11.84 21.89 -11.28
N ALA A 360 12.92 22.57 -10.86
CA ALA A 360 14.23 22.38 -11.42
C ALA A 360 14.78 20.96 -11.20
N LEU A 361 14.58 20.41 -10.01
CA LEU A 361 15.01 19.06 -9.65
C LEU A 361 14.33 17.98 -10.50
N VAL A 362 13.01 18.07 -10.72
CA VAL A 362 12.29 17.15 -11.61
C VAL A 362 12.79 17.28 -13.04
N ARG A 363 13.04 18.50 -13.52
CA ARG A 363 13.59 18.73 -14.84
C ARG A 363 15.00 18.14 -15.01
N GLU A 364 15.82 18.20 -13.98
CA GLU A 364 17.18 17.61 -13.99
C GLU A 364 17.13 16.08 -13.95
N LYS A 365 16.32 15.49 -13.06
CA LYS A 365 16.34 14.04 -12.80
C LYS A 365 15.50 13.23 -13.77
N ILE A 366 14.36 13.75 -14.21
CA ILE A 366 13.44 13.06 -15.13
C ILE A 366 13.56 13.62 -16.55
N GLY A 367 13.88 14.89 -16.67
CA GLY A 367 14.03 15.57 -17.94
C GLY A 367 12.84 16.45 -18.33
N PRO A 368 13.00 17.28 -19.36
CA PRO A 368 11.97 18.21 -19.85
C PRO A 368 10.73 17.51 -20.41
N VAL A 369 10.82 16.23 -20.74
CA VAL A 369 9.70 15.39 -21.20
C VAL A 369 8.56 15.32 -20.19
N ALA A 370 8.89 15.41 -18.89
CA ALA A 370 7.89 15.41 -17.83
C ALA A 370 6.96 16.63 -17.89
N ALA A 371 7.36 17.72 -18.51
CA ALA A 371 6.63 18.98 -18.54
C ALA A 371 6.18 19.48 -17.14
N PHE A 372 6.93 19.10 -16.10
CA PHE A 372 6.65 19.45 -14.71
C PHE A 372 6.94 20.95 -14.51
N LYS A 373 5.90 21.75 -14.38
CA LYS A 373 6.02 23.21 -14.29
C LYS A 373 5.44 23.79 -13.01
N LEU A 374 4.68 23.01 -12.27
CA LEU A 374 3.94 23.48 -11.11
C LEU A 374 4.17 22.56 -9.92
N ALA A 375 4.71 23.11 -8.85
CA ALA A 375 4.72 22.55 -7.52
C ALA A 375 4.04 23.53 -6.58
N MET A 376 3.39 23.02 -5.54
CA MET A 376 2.70 23.81 -4.53
C MET A 376 3.04 23.32 -3.14
N VAL A 377 3.44 24.23 -2.27
CA VAL A 377 3.57 23.96 -0.84
C VAL A 377 2.18 23.97 -0.22
N VAL A 378 1.84 22.89 0.48
CA VAL A 378 0.57 22.71 1.19
C VAL A 378 0.83 22.35 2.65
N ALA A 379 -0.12 22.67 3.53
CA ALA A 379 0.01 22.34 4.95
C ALA A 379 -0.03 20.82 5.19
N ARG A 380 -0.85 20.12 4.40
CA ARG A 380 -1.08 18.66 4.52
C ARG A 380 -1.67 18.09 3.23
N LEU A 381 -1.57 16.77 3.07
CA LEU A 381 -2.16 16.04 1.93
C LEU A 381 -3.44 15.33 2.36
N PRO A 382 -4.48 15.27 1.47
CA PRO A 382 -5.69 14.51 1.74
C PRO A 382 -5.38 13.01 1.70
N LYS A 383 -5.65 12.34 2.82
CA LYS A 383 -5.35 10.92 2.99
C LYS A 383 -6.56 10.15 3.51
N THR A 384 -6.58 8.87 3.22
CA THR A 384 -7.45 7.95 3.94
C THR A 384 -6.94 7.75 5.38
N ARG A 385 -7.78 7.20 6.26
CA ARG A 385 -7.38 6.81 7.63
C ARG A 385 -6.20 5.83 7.67
N SER A 386 -5.95 5.11 6.57
CA SER A 386 -4.78 4.24 6.42
C SER A 386 -3.54 4.94 5.87
N GLY A 387 -3.58 6.26 5.66
CA GLY A 387 -2.45 7.06 5.18
C GLY A 387 -2.31 7.17 3.65
N LYS A 388 -3.17 6.51 2.86
CA LYS A 388 -3.11 6.56 1.40
C LYS A 388 -3.59 7.92 0.88
N VAL A 389 -2.77 8.58 0.06
CA VAL A 389 -3.10 9.87 -0.58
C VAL A 389 -4.24 9.70 -1.58
N LEU A 390 -5.21 10.61 -1.53
CA LEU A 390 -6.42 10.62 -2.35
C LEU A 390 -6.19 11.34 -3.71
N ARG A 391 -5.20 10.89 -4.51
CA ARG A 391 -4.81 11.51 -5.79
C ARG A 391 -5.98 11.65 -6.74
N GLY A 392 -6.82 10.64 -6.89
CA GLY A 392 -7.99 10.68 -7.77
C GLY A 392 -8.99 11.78 -7.39
N THR A 393 -9.18 12.05 -6.11
CA THR A 393 -10.02 13.18 -5.65
C THR A 393 -9.34 14.53 -5.92
N MET A 394 -8.03 14.63 -5.64
CA MET A 394 -7.25 15.84 -5.95
C MET A 394 -7.29 16.18 -7.44
N LYS A 395 -7.14 15.18 -8.32
CA LYS A 395 -7.22 15.34 -9.78
C LYS A 395 -8.59 15.86 -10.21
N LYS A 396 -9.68 15.27 -9.73
CA LYS A 396 -11.05 15.75 -10.03
C LYS A 396 -11.25 17.18 -9.59
N ILE A 397 -10.75 17.58 -8.42
CA ILE A 397 -10.80 18.96 -7.94
C ILE A 397 -10.00 19.87 -8.89
N ALA A 398 -8.78 19.49 -9.28
CA ALA A 398 -7.93 20.27 -10.17
C ALA A 398 -8.57 20.47 -11.56
N ASP A 399 -9.20 19.42 -12.10
CA ASP A 399 -9.85 19.41 -13.41
C ASP A 399 -11.30 19.95 -13.36
N SER A 400 -11.75 20.50 -12.22
CA SER A 400 -13.13 20.99 -12.02
C SER A 400 -14.21 19.95 -12.32
N GLN A 401 -13.91 18.68 -12.12
CA GLN A 401 -14.84 17.57 -12.32
C GLN A 401 -15.70 17.32 -11.05
N PRO A 402 -16.91 16.76 -11.22
CA PRO A 402 -17.72 16.37 -10.07
C PRO A 402 -16.98 15.33 -9.19
N TRP A 403 -16.98 15.57 -7.90
CA TRP A 403 -16.39 14.67 -6.92
C TRP A 403 -17.25 14.56 -5.66
N THR A 404 -17.06 13.49 -4.92
CA THR A 404 -17.71 13.25 -3.62
C THR A 404 -16.63 13.01 -2.57
N THR A 405 -16.89 13.43 -1.34
CA THR A 405 -16.00 13.17 -0.22
C THR A 405 -15.87 11.65 0.01
N PRO A 406 -14.66 11.07 -0.12
CA PRO A 406 -14.50 9.63 0.14
C PRO A 406 -14.81 9.30 1.60
N ALA A 407 -15.63 8.26 1.84
CA ALA A 407 -16.01 7.82 3.19
C ALA A 407 -14.80 7.38 4.05
N THR A 408 -13.69 7.06 3.41
CA THR A 408 -12.45 6.62 4.06
C THR A 408 -11.48 7.76 4.40
N ILE A 409 -11.80 9.00 4.04
CA ILE A 409 -10.93 10.15 4.32
C ILE A 409 -10.75 10.35 5.83
N ASP A 410 -9.53 10.72 6.22
CA ASP A 410 -9.21 11.01 7.61
C ASP A 410 -9.84 12.33 8.08
N ASP A 411 -9.59 13.42 7.34
CA ASP A 411 -10.17 14.73 7.59
C ASP A 411 -10.71 15.34 6.29
N PRO A 412 -12.04 15.49 6.14
CA PRO A 412 -12.64 16.06 4.94
C PRO A 412 -12.28 17.53 4.66
N ALA A 413 -11.95 18.32 5.69
CA ALA A 413 -11.63 19.75 5.53
C ALA A 413 -10.41 19.99 4.64
N ILE A 414 -9.49 19.01 4.57
CA ILE A 414 -8.31 19.08 3.70
C ILE A 414 -8.66 19.28 2.23
N LEU A 415 -9.78 18.76 1.75
CA LEU A 415 -10.18 18.87 0.35
C LEU A 415 -10.50 20.34 -0.01
N ASP A 416 -11.07 21.09 0.90
CA ASP A 416 -11.34 22.52 0.71
C ASP A 416 -10.03 23.34 0.72
N GLU A 417 -9.06 22.97 1.56
CA GLU A 417 -7.72 23.58 1.60
C GLU A 417 -6.99 23.34 0.25
N ILE A 418 -6.99 22.12 -0.27
CA ILE A 418 -6.40 21.79 -1.58
C ILE A 418 -7.12 22.53 -2.70
N LYS A 419 -8.46 22.60 -2.67
CA LYS A 419 -9.23 23.35 -3.66
C LYS A 419 -8.87 24.84 -3.66
N ALA A 420 -8.73 25.46 -2.50
CA ALA A 420 -8.32 26.85 -2.37
C ALA A 420 -6.91 27.08 -2.94
N THR A 421 -5.96 26.18 -2.64
CA THR A 421 -4.60 26.25 -3.18
C THR A 421 -4.58 26.10 -4.70
N LEU A 422 -5.31 25.15 -5.25
CA LEU A 422 -5.43 24.97 -6.70
C LEU A 422 -6.04 26.21 -7.39
N LYS A 423 -7.09 26.79 -6.81
CA LYS A 423 -7.70 28.02 -7.32
C LYS A 423 -6.73 29.21 -7.36
N SER A 424 -5.90 29.38 -6.34
CA SER A 424 -4.89 30.45 -6.30
C SER A 424 -3.84 30.34 -7.41
N ARG A 425 -3.71 29.15 -8.02
CA ARG A 425 -2.78 28.86 -9.13
C ARG A 425 -3.47 28.75 -10.50
N GLY A 426 -4.75 29.13 -10.59
CA GLY A 426 -5.53 29.12 -11.84
C GLY A 426 -6.07 27.74 -12.25
N LEU A 427 -6.01 26.74 -11.35
CA LEU A 427 -6.64 25.44 -11.48
C LEU A 427 -7.95 25.39 -10.68
N ALA A 428 -8.77 24.35 -10.89
CA ALA A 428 -10.06 24.20 -10.20
C ALA A 428 -10.98 25.44 -10.37
N ALA A 429 -10.99 26.01 -11.57
CA ALA A 429 -11.89 27.10 -11.93
C ALA A 429 -13.32 26.57 -12.04
N GLY A 430 -14.18 26.89 -11.03
CA GLY A 430 -15.59 26.49 -10.98
C GLY A 430 -16.22 26.94 -9.69
#